data_d96f6456c75074d62db024ea1175f92f
#
_entry.id   d96f6456c75074d62db024ea1175f92f
#
_cell.length_a   1.000
_cell.length_b   1.000
_cell.length_c   1.000
_cell.angle_alpha   90.00
_cell.angle_beta   90.00
_cell.angle_gamma   90.00
#
_symmetry.space_group_name_H-M   'P 1'
#
loop_
_entity.id
_entity.type
_entity.pdbx_description
1 polymer ?
#
loop_
_entity_poly.entity_id
_entity_poly.type
_entity_poly.pdbx_seq_one_letter_code
_entity_poly.pdbx_strand_id
1 'polypeptide(L)' 'MKVLKFGAAWCTPCKMLQHIIDGIDSDVPIESVDIDEESERAMQYAVRGVPTLVMLDDTGTEIKRNVGVLTRDKLLEWLK' A
#
# COMPACT_ATOMS: atom_id res chain seq x y z
N MET A 1 12.94 4.01 -4.35
CA MET A 1 11.66 3.27 -4.40
C MET A 1 10.79 3.63 -3.21
N LYS A 2 9.50 3.61 -3.40
CA LYS A 2 8.52 4.00 -2.40
C LYS A 2 7.24 3.21 -2.63
N VAL A 3 6.53 2.88 -1.55
CA VAL A 3 5.24 2.19 -1.63
C VAL A 3 4.16 3.12 -1.10
N LEU A 4 3.05 3.22 -1.83
CA LEU A 4 1.83 3.87 -1.35
C LEU A 4 0.87 2.78 -0.88
N LYS A 5 0.40 2.88 0.36
CA LYS A 5 -0.62 1.98 0.90
C LYS A 5 -1.94 2.73 0.94
N PHE A 6 -2.82 2.43 0.00
CA PHE A 6 -4.16 3.00 -0.04
C PHE A 6 -5.07 2.22 0.89
N GLY A 7 -5.75 2.93 1.78
CA GLY A 7 -6.64 2.33 2.75
C GLY A 7 -7.74 3.28 3.19
N ALA A 8 -8.55 2.84 4.16
CA ALA A 8 -9.62 3.63 4.71
C ALA A 8 -9.81 3.29 6.18
N ALA A 9 -10.31 4.25 6.96
CA ALA A 9 -10.50 4.06 8.40
C ALA A 9 -11.53 2.97 8.72
N TRP A 10 -12.51 2.77 7.83
CA TRP A 10 -13.57 1.76 8.00
C TRP A 10 -13.17 0.37 7.50
N CYS A 11 -12.00 0.23 6.93
CA CYS A 11 -11.58 -1.00 6.24
C CYS A 11 -10.84 -1.92 7.21
N THR A 12 -11.47 -3.02 7.63
CA THR A 12 -10.84 -4.01 8.52
C THR A 12 -9.62 -4.68 7.87
N PRO A 13 -9.68 -5.14 6.60
CA PRO A 13 -8.48 -5.69 5.95
C PRO A 13 -7.31 -4.70 5.89
N CYS A 14 -7.60 -3.40 5.76
CA CYS A 14 -6.56 -2.37 5.77
C CYS A 14 -5.83 -2.33 7.12
N LYS A 15 -6.58 -2.48 8.21
CA LYS A 15 -6.01 -2.52 9.56
C LYS A 15 -5.15 -3.76 9.75
N MET A 16 -5.58 -4.88 9.21
CA MET A 16 -4.81 -6.13 9.25
C MET A 16 -3.48 -5.97 8.52
N LEU A 17 -3.51 -5.41 7.33
CA LEU A 17 -2.30 -5.16 6.54
C LEU A 17 -1.38 -4.18 7.26
N GLN A 18 -1.91 -3.12 7.85
CA GLN A 18 -1.11 -2.16 8.60
C GLN A 18 -0.41 -2.83 9.78
N HIS A 19 -1.10 -3.73 10.48
CA HIS A 19 -0.52 -4.47 11.58
C HIS A 19 0.67 -5.33 11.12
N ILE A 20 0.53 -5.97 9.96
CA ILE A 20 1.60 -6.77 9.36
C ILE A 20 2.78 -5.87 8.97
N ILE A 21 2.50 -4.71 8.35
CA ILE A 21 3.53 -3.73 7.98
C ILE A 21 4.29 -3.24 9.20
N ASP A 22 3.59 -2.96 10.28
CA ASP A 22 4.21 -2.49 11.52
C ASP A 22 5.16 -3.52 12.13
N GLY A 23 4.95 -4.79 11.84
CA GLY A 23 5.77 -5.89 12.36
C GLY A 23 6.95 -6.29 11.48
N ILE A 24 7.14 -5.67 10.32
CA ILE A 24 8.26 -5.98 9.44
C ILE A 24 9.29 -4.86 9.44
N ASP A 25 10.52 -5.21 9.07
CA ASP A 25 11.60 -4.27 8.87
C ASP A 25 11.86 -4.16 7.36
N SER A 26 11.71 -2.97 6.81
CA SER A 26 11.88 -2.74 5.37
C SER A 26 12.61 -1.45 5.10
N ASP A 27 13.56 -1.49 4.17
CA ASP A 27 14.26 -0.29 3.71
C ASP A 27 13.42 0.54 2.74
N VAL A 28 12.33 -0.02 2.21
CA VAL A 28 11.44 0.69 1.29
C VAL A 28 10.42 1.48 2.11
N PRO A 29 10.38 2.82 1.97
CA PRO A 29 9.38 3.62 2.67
C PRO A 29 7.95 3.27 2.24
N ILE A 30 7.06 3.17 3.20
CA ILE A 30 5.64 2.89 2.95
C ILE A 30 4.82 4.07 3.49
N GLU A 31 4.19 4.81 2.59
CA GLU A 31 3.33 5.92 2.94
C GLU A 31 1.87 5.49 2.94
N SER A 32 1.16 5.79 4.03
CA SER A 32 -0.28 5.51 4.10
C SER A 32 -1.07 6.64 3.46
N VAL A 33 -2.01 6.27 2.59
CA VAL A 33 -2.90 7.20 1.91
C VAL A 33 -4.34 6.79 2.24
N ASP A 34 -5.10 7.70 2.86
CA ASP A 34 -6.52 7.48 3.14
C ASP A 34 -7.32 7.92 1.93
N ILE A 35 -8.07 6.98 1.33
CA ILE A 35 -8.81 7.25 0.10
C ILE A 35 -9.99 8.21 0.30
N ASP A 36 -10.48 8.35 1.53
CA ASP A 36 -11.55 9.30 1.82
C ASP A 36 -11.03 10.72 1.99
N GLU A 37 -9.82 10.87 2.54
CA GLU A 37 -9.18 12.17 2.72
C GLU A 37 -8.43 12.63 1.47
N GLU A 38 -7.83 11.69 0.73
CA GLU A 38 -7.04 11.97 -0.47
C GLU A 38 -7.64 11.27 -1.68
N SER A 39 -8.93 11.52 -1.92
CA SER A 39 -9.67 10.87 -3.00
C SER A 39 -9.06 11.12 -4.38
N GLU A 40 -8.47 12.29 -4.59
CA GLU A 40 -7.83 12.61 -5.87
C GLU A 40 -6.62 11.72 -6.14
N ARG A 41 -5.82 11.40 -5.12
CA ARG A 41 -4.69 10.48 -5.27
C ARG A 41 -5.18 9.07 -5.59
N ALA A 42 -6.24 8.62 -4.93
CA ALA A 42 -6.83 7.32 -5.21
C ALA A 42 -7.32 7.24 -6.66
N MET A 43 -7.93 8.30 -7.16
CA MET A 43 -8.38 8.38 -8.55
C MET A 43 -7.20 8.40 -9.52
N GLN A 44 -6.15 9.13 -9.19
CA GLN A 44 -4.94 9.23 -10.01
C GLN A 44 -4.30 7.86 -10.26
N TYR A 45 -4.31 7.00 -9.24
CA TYR A 45 -3.76 5.64 -9.34
C TYR A 45 -4.82 4.60 -9.68
N ALA A 46 -6.05 5.02 -9.97
CA ALA A 46 -7.17 4.14 -10.31
C ALA A 46 -7.39 3.06 -9.25
N VAL A 47 -7.31 3.42 -7.98
CA VAL A 47 -7.54 2.51 -6.86
C VAL A 47 -9.04 2.27 -6.72
N ARG A 48 -9.47 1.02 -6.84
CA ARG A 48 -10.88 0.64 -6.80
C ARG A 48 -11.25 -0.16 -5.56
N GLY A 49 -10.27 -0.68 -4.85
CA GLY A 49 -10.47 -1.46 -3.65
C GLY A 49 -9.37 -1.18 -2.65
N VAL A 50 -9.62 -1.49 -1.40
CA VAL A 50 -8.63 -1.31 -0.33
C VAL A 50 -8.52 -2.59 0.49
N PRO A 51 -7.34 -2.90 1.00
CA PRO A 51 -6.09 -2.18 0.80
C PRO A 51 -5.48 -2.41 -0.58
N THR A 52 -4.77 -1.42 -1.09
CA THR A 52 -3.98 -1.54 -2.32
C THR A 52 -2.59 -1.00 -2.07
N LEU A 53 -1.58 -1.78 -2.42
CA LEU A 53 -0.19 -1.35 -2.38
C LEU A 53 0.27 -1.02 -3.79
N VAL A 54 0.87 0.14 -3.96
CA VAL A 54 1.44 0.58 -5.25
C VAL A 54 2.91 0.89 -5.03
N MET A 55 3.78 0.22 -5.77
CA MET A 55 5.21 0.49 -5.68
C MET A 55 5.63 1.45 -6.79
N LEU A 56 6.32 2.51 -6.39
CA LEU A 56 6.83 3.52 -7.29
C LEU A 56 8.36 3.44 -7.37
N ASP A 57 8.91 3.70 -8.54
CA ASP A 57 10.35 3.86 -8.70
C ASP A 57 10.78 5.27 -8.27
N ASP A 58 12.07 5.57 -8.45
CA ASP A 58 12.63 6.86 -8.03
C ASP A 58 12.09 8.05 -8.84
N THR A 59 11.50 7.80 -10.00
CA THR A 59 10.85 8.84 -10.82
C THR A 59 9.38 9.03 -10.48
N GLY A 60 8.83 8.21 -9.58
CA GLY A 60 7.42 8.24 -9.23
C GLY A 60 6.53 7.42 -10.16
N THR A 61 7.12 6.59 -11.01
CA THR A 61 6.37 5.72 -11.92
C THR A 61 5.99 4.42 -11.22
N GLU A 62 4.74 4.01 -11.37
CA GLU A 62 4.25 2.75 -10.81
C GLU A 62 4.93 1.57 -11.53
N ILE A 63 5.54 0.67 -10.74
CA ILE A 63 6.21 -0.52 -11.29
C ILE A 63 5.45 -1.81 -10.99
N LYS A 64 4.66 -1.84 -9.92
CA LYS A 64 3.79 -2.97 -9.61
C LYS A 64 2.78 -2.58 -8.54
N ARG A 65 1.74 -3.39 -8.39
CA ARG A 65 0.77 -3.19 -7.32
C ARG A 65 0.25 -4.54 -6.80
N ASN A 66 -0.32 -4.50 -5.61
CA ASN A 66 -1.01 -5.63 -5.02
C ASN A 66 -2.32 -5.16 -4.40
N VAL A 67 -3.41 -5.85 -4.70
CA VAL A 67 -4.72 -5.58 -4.10
C VAL A 67 -5.01 -6.66 -3.07
N GLY A 68 -5.41 -6.24 -1.87
CA GLY A 68 -5.72 -7.15 -0.78
C GLY A 68 -4.59 -7.30 0.23
N VAL A 69 -4.82 -8.15 1.24
CA VAL A 69 -3.87 -8.39 2.32
C VAL A 69 -2.85 -9.44 1.89
N LEU A 70 -1.58 -9.16 2.12
CA LEU A 70 -0.50 -10.13 1.97
C LEU A 70 -0.11 -10.68 3.34
N THR A 71 0.25 -11.95 3.38
CA THR A 71 0.92 -12.48 4.57
C THR A 71 2.27 -11.80 4.74
N ARG A 72 2.84 -11.89 5.95
CA ARG A 72 4.14 -11.30 6.24
C ARG A 72 5.21 -11.74 5.24
N ASP A 73 5.29 -13.05 4.98
CA ASP A 73 6.30 -13.60 4.09
C ASP A 73 6.12 -13.13 2.64
N LYS A 74 4.88 -13.08 2.18
CA LYS A 74 4.56 -12.60 0.83
C LYS A 74 4.82 -11.10 0.70
N LEU A 75 4.53 -10.33 1.75
CA LEU A 75 4.80 -8.90 1.75
C LEU A 75 6.30 -8.62 1.65
N LEU A 76 7.11 -9.34 2.44
CA LEU A 76 8.57 -9.19 2.40
C LEU A 76 9.11 -9.52 1.01
N GLU A 77 8.58 -10.54 0.37
CA GLU A 77 8.98 -10.92 -0.98
C GLU A 77 8.53 -9.87 -2.01
N TRP A 78 7.32 -9.35 -1.85
CA TRP A 78 6.79 -8.31 -2.74
C TRP A 78 7.60 -7.01 -2.67
N LEU A 79 8.17 -6.71 -1.51
CA LEU A 79 8.98 -5.50 -1.28
C LEU A 79 10.40 -5.59 -1.84
N LYS A 80 10.82 -6.74 -2.32
CA LYS A 80 12.16 -6.90 -2.90
C LYS A 80 12.30 -6.27 -4.28
#